data_dd118b4e21d2aa6785b4acdd67a1b907
#
_entry.id   dd118b4e21d2aa6785b4acdd67a1b907
#
_cell.length_a   1.000
_cell.length_b   1.000
_cell.length_c   1.000
_cell.angle_alpha   90.00
_cell.angle_beta   90.00
_cell.angle_gamma   90.00
#
_symmetry.space_group_name_H-M   'P 1'
#
loop_
_entity.id
_entity.type
_entity.pdbx_description
1 polymer ?
#
loop_
_entity_poly.entity_id
_entity_poly.type
_entity_poly.pdbx_seq_one_letter_code
_entity_poly.pdbx_strand_id
1 'polypeptide(L)'
;MPRPWLILLAVVLAAAGCTEQPNASASSTEKPAAATPPRPVKVFQAVEQRVPRTVTSTGALAADDTVVLGVKVPGRLVEQAVDLGTRVRKGQVIARIEQTDYKLRVEQAEAALQQARARLGLSLTGTDEQVNPEKTSIVRQARAVLDEARLARERSTKLLEQNLIARAQDDTAEANLGVAEGRYHDALEEVLNRQATLMQRRSELELARQQLADTVLVSPFDGAVSARQAAVGEYLAAGAPVATLVRMHPLRLRLPVPEREAVGVRVGQVVRLTVEGDATVYQGRVVRLSPIVQEQNRTLLVEAEVPNPNAVLKPGAFARADIVTDGSQPIIRVPAASLVTFAGVEKLLVVRQGKIVEVRVTTGRRANDTVEIVAGLKPGESVVLQPGNLAPGQAVSAER
;
A
#
# COMPACT_ATOMS: atom_id res chain seq x y z
N MET A 1 -11.79 0.69 64.37
CA MET A 1 -11.67 0.37 65.84
C MET A 1 -10.36 -0.33 66.08
N PRO A 2 -9.58 -0.11 67.14
CA PRO A 2 -9.44 1.20 67.87
C PRO A 2 -7.99 1.76 67.89
N ARG A 3 -7.91 2.99 68.20
CA ARG A 3 -6.84 3.80 68.87
C ARG A 3 -6.43 3.21 70.25
N PRO A 4 -5.55 3.87 71.06
CA PRO A 4 -4.50 4.89 70.94
C PRO A 4 -3.26 4.54 71.83
N TRP A 5 -2.20 5.43 71.90
CA TRP A 5 -1.70 5.96 73.21
C TRP A 5 -0.65 7.07 73.04
N LEU A 6 -1.01 8.14 73.65
CA LEU A 6 -0.26 9.29 74.14
C LEU A 6 0.73 8.92 75.26
N ILE A 7 1.79 9.74 75.49
CA ILE A 7 2.40 10.23 76.73
C ILE A 7 3.52 11.20 76.26
N LEU A 8 3.53 12.49 76.35
CA LEU A 8 3.49 13.52 77.41
C LEU A 8 4.60 13.42 78.45
N LEU A 9 5.41 14.45 78.58
CA LEU A 9 6.00 15.18 79.75
C LEU A 9 7.38 15.73 79.43
N ALA A 10 7.57 17.01 79.37
CA ALA A 10 7.64 18.11 80.31
C ALA A 10 9.09 18.47 80.69
N VAL A 11 9.49 19.64 80.30
CA VAL A 11 9.95 20.79 81.09
C VAL A 11 11.09 20.57 82.09
N VAL A 12 12.16 21.36 81.96
CA VAL A 12 12.68 22.21 83.05
C VAL A 12 13.60 23.31 82.49
N LEU A 13 13.30 24.55 82.89
CA LEU A 13 14.05 25.82 82.81
C LEU A 13 15.25 25.80 83.75
N ALA A 14 16.36 26.48 83.42
CA ALA A 14 17.09 27.31 84.38
C ALA A 14 17.92 28.36 83.69
N ALA A 15 17.81 29.54 84.19
CA ALA A 15 18.34 30.81 83.75
C ALA A 15 19.66 31.21 84.52
N ALA A 16 20.18 32.35 84.05
CA ALA A 16 21.19 33.24 84.68
C ALA A 16 22.64 32.99 84.30
N GLY A 17 23.44 33.92 83.90
CA GLY A 17 23.52 35.31 84.25
C GLY A 17 24.57 36.04 83.42
N CYS A 18 24.40 37.38 83.45
CA CYS A 18 25.17 38.44 82.82
C CYS A 18 26.63 38.53 83.32
N THR A 19 27.51 38.98 82.41
CA THR A 19 28.42 40.12 82.74
C THR A 19 28.95 40.79 81.48
N GLU A 20 28.83 42.09 81.45
CA GLU A 20 29.41 43.08 80.55
C GLU A 20 30.94 43.24 80.84
N GLN A 21 31.72 43.52 79.80
CA GLN A 21 32.36 44.81 79.49
C GLN A 21 33.61 44.66 78.57
N PRO A 22 34.21 45.76 78.06
CA PRO A 22 34.23 46.11 76.66
C PRO A 22 35.65 46.29 76.09
N ASN A 23 35.71 46.64 74.80
CA ASN A 23 36.76 47.42 74.15
C ASN A 23 38.04 46.65 73.68
N ALA A 24 38.17 46.59 72.35
CA ALA A 24 39.30 47.25 71.67
C ALA A 24 39.12 47.21 70.18
N SER A 25 38.97 48.36 69.57
CA SER A 25 39.07 48.59 68.14
C SER A 25 40.42 48.17 67.65
N ALA A 26 40.44 47.18 66.74
CA ALA A 26 41.61 46.91 65.84
C ALA A 26 41.04 46.98 64.41
N SER A 27 41.27 48.09 63.76
CA SER A 27 41.16 48.22 62.29
C SER A 27 42.12 47.25 61.61
N SER A 28 41.58 46.10 61.15
CA SER A 28 42.31 45.25 60.21
C SER A 28 42.03 45.77 58.79
N THR A 29 43.01 46.43 58.27
CA THR A 29 43.16 46.77 56.86
C THR A 29 42.99 45.49 56.02
N GLU A 30 41.85 45.39 55.33
CA GLU A 30 41.57 44.33 54.37
C GLU A 30 42.58 44.47 53.21
N LYS A 31 43.59 43.64 53.21
CA LYS A 31 44.57 43.52 52.13
C LYS A 31 43.80 43.01 50.90
N PRO A 32 43.81 43.67 49.73
CA PRO A 32 43.20 43.18 48.54
C PRO A 32 43.72 41.76 48.26
N ALA A 33 42.84 40.79 48.20
CA ALA A 33 43.19 39.41 47.78
C ALA A 33 43.91 39.49 46.46
N ALA A 34 45.14 39.03 46.42
CA ALA A 34 45.93 38.90 45.20
C ALA A 34 45.09 38.13 44.18
N ALA A 35 44.80 38.72 43.04
CA ALA A 35 44.08 38.07 41.93
C ALA A 35 44.89 36.86 41.52
N THR A 36 44.39 35.68 41.82
CA THR A 36 44.97 34.39 41.36
C THR A 36 45.00 34.45 39.83
N PRO A 37 46.13 34.16 39.17
CA PRO A 37 46.22 34.24 37.73
C PRO A 37 45.15 33.34 37.10
N PRO A 38 44.47 33.77 36.02
CA PRO A 38 43.39 33.01 35.39
C PRO A 38 43.95 31.65 34.93
N ARG A 39 43.28 30.57 35.33
CA ARG A 39 43.67 29.20 34.96
C ARG A 39 43.28 28.92 33.50
N PRO A 40 44.18 28.44 32.63
CA PRO A 40 43.83 28.09 31.27
C PRO A 40 42.87 26.90 31.24
N VAL A 41 41.77 27.00 30.51
CA VAL A 41 40.74 25.95 30.34
C VAL A 41 40.39 25.79 28.88
N LYS A 42 40.35 24.55 28.39
CA LYS A 42 39.85 24.25 27.05
C LYS A 42 38.34 24.40 27.01
N VAL A 43 37.85 25.16 26.05
CA VAL A 43 36.42 25.42 25.90
C VAL A 43 35.92 24.91 24.57
N PHE A 44 34.69 24.44 24.58
CA PHE A 44 33.90 24.10 23.42
C PHE A 44 32.77 25.15 23.24
N GLN A 45 32.65 25.70 22.05
CA GLN A 45 31.60 26.67 21.78
C GLN A 45 30.31 25.92 21.47
N ALA A 46 29.26 26.18 22.23
CA ALA A 46 27.93 25.61 22.05
C ALA A 46 27.34 26.08 20.72
N VAL A 47 27.35 25.23 19.69
CA VAL A 47 26.78 25.53 18.38
C VAL A 47 25.42 24.87 18.26
N GLU A 48 24.47 25.66 17.82
CA GLU A 48 23.14 25.17 17.48
C GLU A 48 23.20 24.37 16.16
N GLN A 49 22.84 23.11 16.21
CA GLN A 49 22.74 22.24 15.06
C GLN A 49 21.29 21.86 14.80
N ARG A 50 20.84 21.98 13.56
CA ARG A 50 19.55 21.47 13.16
C ARG A 50 19.67 20.00 12.82
N VAL A 51 19.17 19.15 13.70
CA VAL A 51 19.19 17.70 13.49
C VAL A 51 17.77 17.21 13.16
N PRO A 52 17.58 16.47 12.05
CA PRO A 52 16.29 15.90 11.74
C PRO A 52 15.85 14.96 12.86
N ARG A 53 14.62 15.10 13.28
CA ARG A 53 14.02 14.19 14.24
C ARG A 53 13.74 12.86 13.55
N THR A 54 14.16 11.76 14.15
CA THR A 54 13.90 10.42 13.62
C THR A 54 13.07 9.61 14.60
N VAL A 55 12.12 8.86 14.08
CA VAL A 55 11.39 7.84 14.82
C VAL A 55 11.94 6.49 14.40
N THR A 56 12.53 5.76 15.35
CA THR A 56 13.10 4.44 15.10
C THR A 56 12.07 3.37 15.44
N SER A 57 11.82 2.46 14.51
CA SER A 57 10.97 1.30 14.73
C SER A 57 11.55 0.07 14.04
N THR A 58 11.25 -1.11 14.58
CA THR A 58 11.59 -2.39 13.95
C THR A 58 10.34 -2.98 13.35
N GLY A 59 10.44 -3.47 12.13
CA GLY A 59 9.32 -4.07 11.42
C GLY A 59 9.76 -5.15 10.45
N ALA A 60 8.86 -5.55 9.56
CA ALA A 60 9.12 -6.58 8.58
C ALA A 60 8.83 -6.10 7.16
N LEU A 61 9.66 -6.51 6.23
CA LEU A 61 9.40 -6.39 4.81
C LEU A 61 8.30 -7.36 4.41
N ALA A 62 7.32 -6.92 3.67
CA ALA A 62 6.25 -7.73 3.10
C ALA A 62 6.24 -7.56 1.58
N ALA A 63 5.74 -8.55 0.88
CA ALA A 63 5.43 -8.37 -0.53
C ALA A 63 4.33 -7.32 -0.69
N ASP A 64 4.38 -6.54 -1.76
CA ASP A 64 3.32 -5.58 -2.10
C ASP A 64 2.00 -6.32 -2.38
N ASP A 65 2.07 -7.38 -3.19
CA ASP A 65 0.97 -8.28 -3.49
C ASP A 65 1.41 -9.74 -3.32
N THR A 66 0.49 -10.56 -2.83
CA THR A 66 0.60 -12.02 -2.78
C THR A 66 -0.68 -12.61 -3.36
N VAL A 67 -0.55 -13.42 -4.40
CA VAL A 67 -1.71 -14.02 -5.08
C VAL A 67 -1.50 -15.53 -5.19
N VAL A 68 -2.52 -16.29 -4.79
CA VAL A 68 -2.60 -17.71 -5.05
C VAL A 68 -3.27 -17.89 -6.42
N LEU A 69 -2.51 -18.42 -7.37
CA LEU A 69 -3.01 -18.70 -8.71
C LEU A 69 -3.68 -20.06 -8.73
N GLY A 70 -4.94 -20.10 -9.11
CA GLY A 70 -5.72 -21.31 -9.32
C GLY A 70 -6.16 -21.46 -10.77
N VAL A 71 -6.44 -22.68 -11.18
CA VAL A 71 -7.02 -22.98 -12.49
C VAL A 71 -8.47 -22.50 -12.55
N LYS A 72 -8.87 -21.92 -13.68
CA LYS A 72 -10.25 -21.46 -13.88
C LYS A 72 -11.14 -22.56 -14.42
N VAL A 73 -10.56 -23.53 -15.12
CA VAL A 73 -11.27 -24.66 -15.71
C VAL A 73 -10.69 -25.99 -15.23
N PRO A 74 -11.50 -27.05 -15.05
CA PRO A 74 -11.01 -28.32 -14.56
C PRO A 74 -10.22 -29.08 -15.65
N GLY A 75 -9.30 -29.92 -15.21
CA GLY A 75 -8.56 -30.82 -16.13
C GLY A 75 -7.23 -31.25 -15.55
N ARG A 76 -6.51 -32.06 -16.33
CA ARG A 76 -5.19 -32.54 -15.94
C ARG A 76 -4.11 -31.49 -16.20
N LEU A 77 -3.24 -31.25 -15.24
CA LEU A 77 -2.08 -30.38 -15.39
C LEU A 77 -1.02 -31.11 -16.28
N VAL A 78 -0.78 -30.58 -17.47
CA VAL A 78 0.17 -31.20 -18.44
C VAL A 78 1.52 -30.49 -18.43
N GLU A 79 1.56 -29.23 -18.07
CA GLU A 79 2.78 -28.44 -18.07
C GLU A 79 2.79 -27.48 -16.88
N GLN A 80 3.94 -27.42 -16.23
CA GLN A 80 4.25 -26.41 -15.22
C GLN A 80 5.60 -25.80 -15.55
N ALA A 81 5.59 -24.56 -16.04
CA ALA A 81 6.77 -23.88 -16.58
C ALA A 81 7.61 -23.19 -15.49
N VAL A 82 7.18 -23.25 -14.23
CA VAL A 82 7.81 -22.53 -13.12
C VAL A 82 7.99 -23.40 -11.89
N ASP A 83 9.01 -23.09 -11.08
CA ASP A 83 9.29 -23.73 -9.80
C ASP A 83 9.52 -22.67 -8.71
N LEU A 84 9.69 -23.12 -7.46
CA LEU A 84 9.99 -22.27 -6.33
C LEU A 84 11.16 -21.32 -6.62
N GLY A 85 10.98 -20.03 -6.36
CA GLY A 85 11.99 -19.00 -6.61
C GLY A 85 12.08 -18.53 -8.07
N THR A 86 11.37 -19.14 -9.02
CA THR A 86 11.36 -18.70 -10.42
C THR A 86 10.78 -17.29 -10.52
N ARG A 87 11.53 -16.37 -11.17
CA ARG A 87 11.04 -15.05 -11.51
C ARG A 87 10.15 -15.11 -12.73
N VAL A 88 9.01 -14.45 -12.68
CA VAL A 88 8.01 -14.43 -13.75
C VAL A 88 7.63 -13.01 -14.11
N ARG A 89 7.28 -12.80 -15.38
CA ARG A 89 6.76 -11.54 -15.90
C ARG A 89 5.25 -11.62 -16.06
N LYS A 90 4.59 -10.46 -16.03
CA LYS A 90 3.17 -10.36 -16.35
C LYS A 90 2.88 -10.99 -17.71
N GLY A 91 1.85 -11.87 -17.76
CA GLY A 91 1.45 -12.61 -18.95
C GLY A 91 2.30 -13.87 -19.25
N GLN A 92 3.37 -14.13 -18.50
CA GLN A 92 4.15 -15.35 -18.64
C GLN A 92 3.34 -16.56 -18.22
N VAL A 93 3.44 -17.65 -18.99
CA VAL A 93 2.77 -18.92 -18.69
C VAL A 93 3.38 -19.55 -17.45
N ILE A 94 2.52 -19.90 -16.51
CA ILE A 94 2.85 -20.59 -15.25
C ILE A 94 2.58 -22.07 -15.37
N ALA A 95 1.41 -22.42 -15.92
CA ALA A 95 0.96 -23.79 -16.05
C ALA A 95 -0.04 -23.93 -17.18
N ARG A 96 -0.25 -25.17 -17.64
CA ARG A 96 -1.20 -25.49 -18.69
C ARG A 96 -2.01 -26.73 -18.33
N ILE A 97 -3.31 -26.61 -18.45
CA ILE A 97 -4.26 -27.73 -18.39
C ILE A 97 -4.34 -28.38 -19.76
N GLU A 98 -4.63 -29.69 -19.82
CA GLU A 98 -4.86 -30.45 -21.04
C GLU A 98 -5.94 -29.77 -21.89
N GLN A 99 -5.59 -29.47 -23.16
CA GLN A 99 -6.42 -28.65 -24.04
C GLN A 99 -7.29 -29.44 -24.99
N THR A 100 -7.08 -30.75 -25.08
CA THR A 100 -7.70 -31.59 -26.15
C THR A 100 -9.24 -31.43 -26.17
N ASP A 101 -9.87 -31.63 -25.03
CA ASP A 101 -11.34 -31.53 -24.95
C ASP A 101 -11.84 -30.13 -25.21
N TYR A 102 -11.11 -29.10 -24.76
CA TYR A 102 -11.48 -27.70 -24.97
C TYR A 102 -11.34 -27.28 -26.43
N LYS A 103 -10.33 -27.78 -27.17
CA LYS A 103 -10.19 -27.57 -28.61
C LYS A 103 -11.34 -28.20 -29.37
N LEU A 104 -11.69 -29.44 -29.04
CA LEU A 104 -12.83 -30.13 -29.66
C LEU A 104 -14.16 -29.40 -29.43
N ARG A 105 -14.35 -28.81 -28.23
CA ARG A 105 -15.54 -27.96 -27.95
C ARG A 105 -15.58 -26.69 -28.81
N VAL A 106 -14.42 -26.04 -29.02
CA VAL A 106 -14.32 -24.90 -29.93
C VAL A 106 -14.67 -25.32 -31.36
N GLU A 107 -14.11 -26.41 -31.87
CA GLU A 107 -14.42 -26.91 -33.21
C GLU A 107 -15.92 -27.24 -33.37
N GLN A 108 -16.53 -27.88 -32.37
CA GLN A 108 -17.95 -28.18 -32.36
C GLN A 108 -18.81 -26.89 -32.39
N ALA A 109 -18.44 -25.88 -31.60
CA ALA A 109 -19.16 -24.61 -31.58
C ALA A 109 -18.97 -23.82 -32.88
N GLU A 110 -17.78 -23.89 -33.50
CA GLU A 110 -17.52 -23.31 -34.82
C GLU A 110 -18.38 -23.96 -35.92
N ALA A 111 -18.49 -25.29 -35.93
CA ALA A 111 -19.33 -26.01 -36.86
C ALA A 111 -20.82 -25.63 -36.68
N ALA A 112 -21.30 -25.51 -35.45
CA ALA A 112 -22.66 -25.06 -35.14
C ALA A 112 -22.96 -23.62 -35.60
N LEU A 113 -21.99 -22.71 -35.43
CA LEU A 113 -22.07 -21.37 -35.96
C LEU A 113 -22.10 -21.33 -37.48
N GLN A 114 -21.25 -22.09 -38.16
CA GLN A 114 -21.24 -22.21 -39.62
C GLN A 114 -22.58 -22.72 -40.13
N GLN A 115 -23.20 -23.69 -39.48
CA GLN A 115 -24.51 -24.20 -39.81
C GLN A 115 -25.57 -23.11 -39.69
N ALA A 116 -25.55 -22.32 -38.63
CA ALA A 116 -26.50 -21.20 -38.44
C ALA A 116 -26.33 -20.12 -39.52
N ARG A 117 -25.07 -19.83 -39.91
CA ARG A 117 -24.75 -18.89 -41.01
C ARG A 117 -25.32 -19.41 -42.35
N ALA A 118 -25.08 -20.70 -42.64
CA ALA A 118 -25.59 -21.32 -43.87
C ALA A 118 -27.12 -21.21 -44.02
N ARG A 119 -27.87 -21.38 -42.90
CA ARG A 119 -29.33 -21.26 -42.90
C ARG A 119 -29.84 -19.84 -43.22
N LEU A 120 -29.01 -18.85 -43.05
CA LEU A 120 -29.28 -17.44 -43.39
C LEU A 120 -28.71 -17.06 -44.76
N GLY A 121 -28.03 -17.99 -45.48
CA GLY A 121 -27.39 -17.72 -46.74
C GLY A 121 -26.14 -16.84 -46.62
N LEU A 122 -25.54 -16.77 -45.44
CA LEU A 122 -24.30 -16.04 -45.18
C LEU A 122 -23.05 -16.89 -45.54
N SER A 123 -21.94 -16.22 -45.81
CA SER A 123 -20.64 -16.91 -46.00
C SER A 123 -20.27 -17.65 -44.71
N LEU A 124 -19.72 -18.86 -44.84
CA LEU A 124 -19.36 -19.71 -43.70
C LEU A 124 -18.23 -19.10 -42.87
N THR A 125 -17.29 -18.39 -43.50
CA THR A 125 -16.09 -17.79 -42.85
C THR A 125 -16.17 -16.30 -42.70
N GLY A 126 -17.28 -15.65 -43.08
CA GLY A 126 -17.44 -14.17 -42.96
C GLY A 126 -17.68 -13.70 -41.54
N THR A 127 -17.43 -12.43 -41.32
CA THR A 127 -17.78 -11.70 -40.07
C THR A 127 -19.12 -10.96 -40.17
N ASP A 128 -19.72 -10.99 -41.36
CA ASP A 128 -21.02 -10.32 -41.64
C ASP A 128 -22.15 -10.98 -40.86
N GLU A 129 -22.86 -10.19 -40.06
CA GLU A 129 -23.92 -10.67 -39.18
C GLU A 129 -25.26 -9.96 -39.43
N GLN A 130 -25.20 -8.86 -40.15
CA GLN A 130 -26.43 -8.12 -40.52
C GLN A 130 -27.07 -8.80 -41.74
N VAL A 131 -28.14 -9.48 -41.50
CA VAL A 131 -29.00 -10.03 -42.56
C VAL A 131 -30.15 -9.07 -42.79
N ASN A 132 -30.27 -8.60 -44.05
CA ASN A 132 -31.52 -7.92 -44.45
C ASN A 132 -32.57 -9.00 -44.73
N PRO A 133 -33.65 -9.10 -43.92
CA PRO A 133 -34.66 -10.12 -44.07
C PRO A 133 -35.26 -10.15 -45.50
N GLU A 134 -35.47 -9.01 -46.12
CA GLU A 134 -36.03 -8.87 -47.47
C GLU A 134 -35.15 -9.49 -48.57
N LYS A 135 -33.85 -9.65 -48.32
CA LYS A 135 -32.93 -10.26 -49.28
C LYS A 135 -32.82 -11.78 -49.12
N THR A 136 -33.43 -12.35 -48.11
CA THR A 136 -33.41 -13.82 -47.91
C THR A 136 -34.31 -14.51 -48.90
N SER A 137 -33.99 -15.74 -49.30
CA SER A 137 -34.80 -16.50 -50.27
C SER A 137 -36.22 -16.77 -49.81
N ILE A 138 -36.41 -17.04 -48.52
CA ILE A 138 -37.71 -17.33 -47.91
C ILE A 138 -38.62 -16.11 -47.93
N VAL A 139 -38.12 -14.92 -47.57
CA VAL A 139 -38.90 -13.69 -47.59
C VAL A 139 -39.23 -13.24 -49.03
N ARG A 140 -38.26 -13.34 -49.93
CA ARG A 140 -38.45 -13.02 -51.37
C ARG A 140 -39.53 -13.90 -51.99
N GLN A 141 -39.55 -15.21 -51.65
CA GLN A 141 -40.57 -16.11 -52.14
C GLN A 141 -41.96 -15.74 -51.59
N ALA A 142 -42.04 -15.50 -50.27
CA ALA A 142 -43.31 -15.10 -49.65
C ALA A 142 -43.82 -13.75 -50.20
N ARG A 143 -42.91 -12.81 -50.45
CA ARG A 143 -43.22 -11.53 -51.06
C ARG A 143 -43.76 -11.64 -52.48
N ALA A 144 -43.17 -12.49 -53.32
CA ALA A 144 -43.69 -12.70 -54.66
C ALA A 144 -45.13 -13.27 -54.65
N VAL A 145 -45.46 -14.15 -53.70
CA VAL A 145 -46.84 -14.68 -53.53
C VAL A 145 -47.77 -13.57 -53.04
N LEU A 146 -47.32 -12.71 -52.14
CA LEU A 146 -48.08 -11.58 -51.65
C LEU A 146 -48.38 -10.58 -52.78
N ASP A 147 -47.38 -10.24 -53.58
CA ASP A 147 -47.52 -9.27 -54.69
C ASP A 147 -48.51 -9.82 -55.75
N GLU A 148 -48.41 -11.14 -56.04
CA GLU A 148 -49.42 -11.78 -56.95
C GLU A 148 -50.81 -11.71 -56.36
N ALA A 149 -51.06 -12.06 -55.09
CA ALA A 149 -52.35 -11.99 -54.42
C ALA A 149 -52.89 -10.55 -54.36
N ARG A 150 -52.03 -9.54 -54.15
CA ARG A 150 -52.41 -8.13 -54.22
C ARG A 150 -52.93 -7.72 -55.61
N LEU A 151 -52.22 -8.09 -56.66
CA LEU A 151 -52.62 -7.84 -58.03
C LEU A 151 -53.94 -8.59 -58.41
N ALA A 152 -54.11 -9.82 -57.91
CA ALA A 152 -55.36 -10.59 -58.11
C ALA A 152 -56.54 -9.92 -57.41
N ARG A 153 -56.36 -9.46 -56.17
CA ARG A 153 -57.36 -8.71 -55.40
C ARG A 153 -57.76 -7.41 -56.13
N GLU A 154 -56.75 -6.60 -56.56
CA GLU A 154 -56.97 -5.35 -57.27
C GLU A 154 -57.84 -5.61 -58.59
N ARG A 155 -57.45 -6.63 -59.36
CA ARG A 155 -58.21 -7.02 -60.57
C ARG A 155 -59.59 -7.45 -60.22
N SER A 156 -59.82 -8.27 -59.18
CA SER A 156 -61.09 -8.75 -58.73
C SER A 156 -62.03 -7.59 -58.34
N THR A 157 -61.57 -6.63 -57.56
CA THR A 157 -62.31 -5.45 -57.14
C THR A 157 -62.75 -4.59 -58.32
N LYS A 158 -61.88 -4.35 -59.31
CA LYS A 158 -62.19 -3.60 -60.53
C LYS A 158 -63.29 -4.31 -61.37
N LEU A 159 -63.25 -5.63 -61.48
CA LEU A 159 -64.26 -6.42 -62.20
C LEU A 159 -65.58 -6.47 -61.44
N LEU A 160 -65.58 -6.50 -60.11
CA LEU A 160 -66.79 -6.42 -59.29
C LEU A 160 -67.47 -5.07 -59.43
N GLU A 161 -66.68 -3.96 -59.39
CA GLU A 161 -67.26 -2.61 -59.64
C GLU A 161 -67.91 -2.47 -60.99
N GLN A 162 -67.44 -3.22 -61.99
CA GLN A 162 -68.04 -3.28 -63.33
C GLN A 162 -69.19 -4.32 -63.43
N ASN A 163 -69.51 -5.02 -62.33
CA ASN A 163 -70.52 -6.10 -62.28
C ASN A 163 -70.20 -7.30 -63.21
N LEU A 164 -68.85 -7.54 -63.46
CA LEU A 164 -68.42 -8.62 -64.35
C LEU A 164 -68.15 -9.94 -63.61
N ILE A 165 -68.08 -9.92 -62.28
CA ILE A 165 -67.85 -11.10 -61.41
C ILE A 165 -68.85 -11.14 -60.23
N ALA A 166 -69.06 -12.32 -59.65
CA ALA A 166 -69.81 -12.49 -58.41
C ALA A 166 -69.04 -12.04 -57.18
N ARG A 167 -69.72 -11.49 -56.19
CA ARG A 167 -69.10 -11.05 -54.92
C ARG A 167 -68.29 -12.15 -54.22
N ALA A 168 -68.74 -13.40 -54.26
CA ALA A 168 -68.01 -14.54 -53.70
C ALA A 168 -66.67 -14.74 -54.33
N GLN A 169 -66.37 -14.32 -55.55
CA GLN A 169 -65.09 -14.37 -56.20
C GLN A 169 -64.17 -13.29 -55.61
N ASP A 170 -64.67 -12.11 -55.32
CA ASP A 170 -63.96 -11.02 -54.69
C ASP A 170 -63.61 -11.34 -53.23
N ASP A 171 -64.60 -11.89 -52.46
CA ASP A 171 -64.41 -12.37 -51.10
C ASP A 171 -63.30 -13.45 -51.05
N THR A 172 -63.21 -14.34 -52.07
CA THR A 172 -62.12 -15.33 -52.18
C THR A 172 -60.76 -14.70 -52.46
N ALA A 173 -60.74 -13.68 -53.30
CA ALA A 173 -59.51 -12.96 -53.59
C ALA A 173 -58.95 -12.21 -52.33
N GLU A 174 -59.88 -11.63 -51.55
CA GLU A 174 -59.59 -11.00 -50.30
C GLU A 174 -59.02 -11.99 -49.26
N ALA A 175 -59.67 -13.13 -49.09
CA ALA A 175 -59.20 -14.20 -48.20
C ALA A 175 -57.80 -14.70 -48.60
N ASN A 176 -57.55 -14.88 -49.92
CA ASN A 176 -56.24 -15.28 -50.43
C ASN A 176 -55.14 -14.22 -50.17
N LEU A 177 -55.50 -12.94 -50.27
CA LEU A 177 -54.63 -11.86 -49.91
C LEU A 177 -54.22 -11.94 -48.42
N GLY A 178 -55.20 -12.11 -47.52
CA GLY A 178 -54.97 -12.26 -46.08
C GLY A 178 -54.02 -13.45 -45.75
N VAL A 179 -54.24 -14.58 -46.45
CA VAL A 179 -53.37 -15.75 -46.31
C VAL A 179 -51.89 -15.44 -46.77
N ALA A 180 -51.76 -14.72 -47.90
CA ALA A 180 -50.45 -14.34 -48.43
C ALA A 180 -49.74 -13.33 -47.52
N GLU A 181 -50.47 -12.39 -46.93
CA GLU A 181 -49.93 -11.45 -45.91
C GLU A 181 -49.43 -12.19 -44.67
N GLY A 182 -50.21 -13.14 -44.15
CA GLY A 182 -49.80 -14.00 -43.05
C GLY A 182 -48.50 -14.75 -43.37
N ARG A 183 -48.40 -15.40 -44.52
CA ARG A 183 -47.17 -16.11 -44.94
C ARG A 183 -45.95 -15.20 -45.08
N TYR A 184 -46.14 -13.96 -45.51
CA TYR A 184 -45.05 -13.00 -45.59
C TYR A 184 -44.54 -12.60 -44.19
N HIS A 185 -45.46 -12.36 -43.25
CA HIS A 185 -45.09 -12.07 -41.85
C HIS A 185 -44.41 -13.28 -41.20
N ASP A 186 -44.96 -14.49 -41.38
CA ASP A 186 -44.30 -15.73 -40.90
C ASP A 186 -42.86 -15.87 -41.42
N ALA A 187 -42.64 -15.55 -42.72
CA ALA A 187 -41.32 -15.59 -43.30
C ALA A 187 -40.36 -14.56 -42.70
N LEU A 188 -40.81 -13.36 -42.35
CA LEU A 188 -40.02 -12.34 -41.65
C LEU A 188 -39.66 -12.81 -40.24
N GLU A 189 -40.64 -13.32 -39.50
CA GLU A 189 -40.41 -13.87 -38.15
C GLU A 189 -39.46 -15.04 -38.17
N GLU A 190 -39.52 -15.94 -39.12
CA GLU A 190 -38.58 -17.06 -39.28
C GLU A 190 -37.15 -16.55 -39.49
N VAL A 191 -36.93 -15.47 -40.29
CA VAL A 191 -35.59 -14.88 -40.44
C VAL A 191 -35.08 -14.29 -39.12
N LEU A 192 -35.94 -13.59 -38.37
CA LEU A 192 -35.57 -13.07 -37.05
C LEU A 192 -35.21 -14.19 -36.08
N ASN A 193 -35.95 -15.30 -36.08
CA ASN A 193 -35.64 -16.48 -35.25
C ASN A 193 -34.31 -17.11 -35.64
N ARG A 194 -34.00 -17.19 -36.94
CA ARG A 194 -32.67 -17.65 -37.42
C ARG A 194 -31.54 -16.72 -37.05
N GLN A 195 -31.77 -15.40 -37.05
CA GLN A 195 -30.81 -14.40 -36.59
C GLN A 195 -30.53 -14.57 -35.08
N ALA A 196 -31.58 -14.73 -34.27
CA ALA A 196 -31.44 -15.00 -32.83
C ALA A 196 -30.64 -16.28 -32.57
N THR A 197 -30.90 -17.35 -33.36
CA THR A 197 -30.13 -18.59 -33.29
C THR A 197 -28.65 -18.37 -33.66
N LEU A 198 -28.36 -17.56 -34.69
CA LEU A 198 -27.01 -17.21 -35.07
C LEU A 198 -26.25 -16.53 -33.90
N MET A 199 -26.90 -15.54 -33.26
CA MET A 199 -26.30 -14.82 -32.10
C MET A 199 -26.06 -15.77 -30.93
N GLN A 200 -26.97 -16.71 -30.67
CA GLN A 200 -26.80 -17.72 -29.65
C GLN A 200 -25.54 -18.60 -29.94
N ARG A 201 -25.42 -19.14 -31.16
CA ARG A 201 -24.29 -20.00 -31.56
C ARG A 201 -22.96 -19.25 -31.50
N ARG A 202 -22.95 -17.95 -31.79
CA ARG A 202 -21.78 -17.09 -31.62
C ARG A 202 -21.38 -17.00 -30.14
N SER A 203 -22.33 -16.73 -29.26
CA SER A 203 -22.03 -16.66 -27.81
C SER A 203 -21.51 -17.99 -27.28
N GLU A 204 -22.02 -19.12 -27.77
CA GLU A 204 -21.53 -20.45 -27.41
C GLU A 204 -20.07 -20.65 -27.88
N LEU A 205 -19.72 -20.19 -29.08
CA LEU A 205 -18.34 -20.24 -29.58
C LEU A 205 -17.41 -19.36 -28.74
N GLU A 206 -17.80 -18.13 -28.41
CA GLU A 206 -17.00 -17.25 -27.57
C GLU A 206 -16.77 -17.86 -26.18
N LEU A 207 -17.78 -18.48 -25.59
CA LEU A 207 -17.65 -19.20 -24.33
C LEU A 207 -16.65 -20.35 -24.43
N ALA A 208 -16.73 -21.17 -25.50
CA ALA A 208 -15.80 -22.27 -25.71
C ALA A 208 -14.35 -21.78 -25.90
N ARG A 209 -14.17 -20.69 -26.64
CA ARG A 209 -12.85 -20.03 -26.82
C ARG A 209 -12.29 -19.50 -25.51
N GLN A 210 -13.14 -18.87 -24.68
CA GLN A 210 -12.73 -18.39 -23.36
C GLN A 210 -12.30 -19.54 -22.46
N GLN A 211 -13.05 -20.65 -22.45
CA GLN A 211 -12.69 -21.84 -21.68
C GLN A 211 -11.36 -22.44 -22.15
N LEU A 212 -11.10 -22.47 -23.46
CA LEU A 212 -9.80 -22.87 -24.01
C LEU A 212 -8.68 -21.92 -23.60
N ALA A 213 -8.91 -20.61 -23.62
CA ALA A 213 -7.93 -19.64 -23.15
C ALA A 213 -7.63 -19.81 -21.65
N ASP A 214 -8.65 -20.10 -20.84
CA ASP A 214 -8.55 -20.30 -19.39
C ASP A 214 -7.82 -21.61 -18.99
N THR A 215 -7.51 -22.48 -19.97
CA THR A 215 -6.62 -23.65 -19.75
C THR A 215 -5.16 -23.24 -19.55
N VAL A 216 -4.79 -22.02 -19.91
CA VAL A 216 -3.44 -21.48 -19.76
C VAL A 216 -3.42 -20.53 -18.59
N LEU A 217 -2.73 -20.92 -17.53
CA LEU A 217 -2.56 -20.09 -16.35
C LEU A 217 -1.36 -19.15 -16.55
N VAL A 218 -1.60 -17.84 -16.50
CA VAL A 218 -0.57 -16.81 -16.69
C VAL A 218 -0.40 -15.94 -15.45
N SER A 219 0.79 -15.36 -15.30
CA SER A 219 1.07 -14.42 -14.21
C SER A 219 0.33 -13.10 -14.40
N PRO A 220 -0.38 -12.58 -13.38
CA PRO A 220 -1.06 -11.29 -13.44
C PRO A 220 -0.10 -10.09 -13.28
N PHE A 221 1.09 -10.28 -12.73
CA PHE A 221 2.10 -9.24 -12.48
C PHE A 221 3.53 -9.81 -12.50
N ASP A 222 4.52 -8.92 -12.50
CA ASP A 222 5.93 -9.27 -12.36
C ASP A 222 6.26 -9.66 -10.93
N GLY A 223 6.83 -10.85 -10.72
CA GLY A 223 7.08 -11.35 -9.36
C GLY A 223 7.94 -12.61 -9.32
N ALA A 224 7.82 -13.35 -8.24
CA ALA A 224 8.47 -14.65 -8.06
C ALA A 224 7.50 -15.67 -7.47
N VAL A 225 7.72 -16.93 -7.77
CA VAL A 225 6.96 -18.04 -7.20
C VAL A 225 7.44 -18.31 -5.78
N SER A 226 6.54 -18.18 -4.81
CA SER A 226 6.83 -18.44 -3.40
C SER A 226 6.42 -19.84 -2.94
N ALA A 227 5.49 -20.48 -3.63
CA ALA A 227 5.09 -21.87 -3.38
C ALA A 227 4.51 -22.50 -4.63
N ARG A 228 4.72 -23.80 -4.77
CA ARG A 228 4.09 -24.67 -5.75
C ARG A 228 3.11 -25.58 -5.02
N GLN A 229 1.87 -25.69 -5.49
CA GLN A 229 0.77 -26.37 -4.80
C GLN A 229 0.17 -27.51 -5.61
N ALA A 230 0.54 -27.64 -6.88
CA ALA A 230 0.09 -28.72 -7.76
C ALA A 230 1.28 -29.39 -8.48
N ALA A 231 1.08 -30.61 -8.94
CA ALA A 231 2.07 -31.39 -9.66
C ALA A 231 1.59 -31.73 -11.09
N VAL A 232 2.54 -31.85 -12.04
CA VAL A 232 2.23 -32.30 -13.42
C VAL A 232 1.65 -33.70 -13.37
N GLY A 233 0.57 -33.92 -14.09
CA GLY A 233 -0.20 -35.17 -14.12
C GLY A 233 -1.40 -35.17 -13.18
N GLU A 234 -1.48 -34.25 -12.24
CA GLU A 234 -2.59 -34.10 -11.31
C GLU A 234 -3.85 -33.57 -12.01
N TYR A 235 -5.02 -34.10 -11.63
CA TYR A 235 -6.29 -33.59 -12.08
C TYR A 235 -6.81 -32.52 -11.12
N LEU A 236 -7.01 -31.32 -11.63
CA LEU A 236 -7.39 -30.13 -10.84
C LEU A 236 -8.84 -29.74 -11.12
N ALA A 237 -9.60 -29.49 -10.06
CA ALA A 237 -10.91 -28.88 -10.16
C ALA A 237 -10.80 -27.37 -10.39
N ALA A 238 -11.83 -26.73 -10.91
CA ALA A 238 -11.88 -25.26 -11.02
C ALA A 238 -11.69 -24.61 -9.65
N GLY A 239 -10.81 -23.63 -9.58
CA GLY A 239 -10.40 -22.95 -8.33
C GLY A 239 -9.24 -23.61 -7.59
N ALA A 240 -8.80 -24.82 -7.98
CA ALA A 240 -7.67 -25.50 -7.33
C ALA A 240 -6.37 -24.67 -7.44
N PRO A 241 -5.63 -24.50 -6.35
CA PRO A 241 -4.41 -23.69 -6.34
C PRO A 241 -3.27 -24.42 -7.06
N VAL A 242 -2.49 -23.69 -7.85
CA VAL A 242 -1.33 -24.20 -8.60
C VAL A 242 -0.02 -23.63 -8.09
N ALA A 243 0.03 -22.32 -7.89
CA ALA A 243 1.22 -21.63 -7.43
C ALA A 243 0.86 -20.35 -6.67
N THR A 244 1.69 -19.98 -5.71
CA THR A 244 1.60 -18.68 -5.04
C THR A 244 2.67 -17.75 -5.60
N LEU A 245 2.25 -16.56 -6.07
CA LEU A 245 3.14 -15.53 -6.56
C LEU A 245 3.25 -14.39 -5.55
N VAL A 246 4.45 -13.83 -5.43
CA VAL A 246 4.74 -12.66 -4.61
C VAL A 246 5.37 -11.57 -5.46
N ARG A 247 4.91 -10.33 -5.28
CA ARG A 247 5.52 -9.17 -5.92
C ARG A 247 6.79 -8.79 -5.17
N MET A 248 7.93 -8.82 -5.87
CA MET A 248 9.24 -8.58 -5.28
C MET A 248 9.66 -7.09 -5.36
N HIS A 249 8.99 -6.29 -6.15
CA HIS A 249 9.28 -4.86 -6.35
C HIS A 249 8.00 -4.08 -6.68
N PRO A 250 7.72 -2.98 -5.94
CA PRO A 250 8.37 -2.60 -4.68
C PRO A 250 7.99 -3.55 -3.53
N LEU A 251 8.73 -3.47 -2.41
CA LEU A 251 8.35 -4.14 -1.16
C LEU A 251 7.66 -3.15 -0.21
N ARG A 252 6.88 -3.67 0.71
CA ARG A 252 6.26 -2.91 1.80
C ARG A 252 6.95 -3.18 3.12
N LEU A 253 7.49 -2.14 3.72
CA LEU A 253 7.99 -2.20 5.07
C LEU A 253 6.85 -1.82 6.02
N ARG A 254 6.48 -2.74 6.91
CA ARG A 254 5.45 -2.57 7.93
C ARG A 254 6.10 -2.26 9.26
N LEU A 255 5.88 -1.05 9.76
CA LEU A 255 6.48 -0.53 10.99
C LEU A 255 5.40 -0.26 12.03
N PRO A 256 5.37 -1.00 13.14
CA PRO A 256 4.56 -0.65 14.30
C PRO A 256 5.23 0.49 15.06
N VAL A 257 4.73 1.70 14.92
CA VAL A 257 5.27 2.90 15.57
C VAL A 257 4.46 3.21 16.83
N PRO A 258 5.11 3.40 18.00
CA PRO A 258 4.40 3.79 19.22
C PRO A 258 3.56 5.06 19.03
N GLU A 259 2.34 5.09 19.54
CA GLU A 259 1.37 6.19 19.38
C GLU A 259 1.99 7.57 19.70
N ARG A 260 2.79 7.65 20.77
CA ARG A 260 3.46 8.89 21.19
C ARG A 260 4.41 9.45 20.12
N GLU A 261 5.05 8.57 19.35
CA GLU A 261 6.03 8.92 18.32
C GLU A 261 5.37 9.09 16.95
N ALA A 262 4.21 8.48 16.76
CA ALA A 262 3.47 8.51 15.51
C ALA A 262 2.87 9.88 15.16
N VAL A 263 2.69 10.76 16.14
CA VAL A 263 2.12 12.11 15.95
C VAL A 263 2.89 12.93 14.91
N GLY A 264 4.21 12.70 14.79
CA GLY A 264 5.08 13.39 13.81
C GLY A 264 5.22 12.66 12.47
N VAL A 265 4.67 11.46 12.32
CA VAL A 265 4.80 10.65 11.10
C VAL A 265 3.73 11.04 10.08
N ARG A 266 4.16 11.28 8.84
CA ARG A 266 3.28 11.68 7.72
C ARG A 266 3.63 10.91 6.46
N VAL A 267 2.64 10.76 5.57
CA VAL A 267 2.86 10.23 4.23
C VAL A 267 3.87 11.12 3.47
N GLY A 268 4.75 10.47 2.71
CA GLY A 268 5.79 11.14 1.94
C GLY A 268 7.15 11.23 2.63
N GLN A 269 7.24 10.99 3.93
CA GLN A 269 8.51 11.04 4.68
C GLN A 269 9.46 9.93 4.24
N VAL A 270 10.75 10.25 4.30
CA VAL A 270 11.83 9.31 3.97
C VAL A 270 12.05 8.34 5.13
N VAL A 271 12.19 7.07 4.79
CA VAL A 271 12.51 6.00 5.72
C VAL A 271 13.87 5.43 5.34
N ARG A 272 14.81 5.41 6.25
CA ARG A 272 16.09 4.71 6.11
C ARG A 272 15.98 3.39 6.86
N LEU A 273 16.35 2.29 6.21
CA LEU A 273 16.25 0.98 6.83
C LEU A 273 17.51 0.17 6.62
N THR A 274 17.80 -0.68 7.59
CA THR A 274 18.82 -1.74 7.52
C THR A 274 18.12 -3.06 7.78
N VAL A 275 18.45 -4.07 6.98
CA VAL A 275 17.90 -5.42 7.13
C VAL A 275 18.87 -6.24 7.97
N GLU A 276 18.34 -7.13 8.80
CA GLU A 276 19.17 -7.99 9.64
C GLU A 276 20.11 -8.84 8.76
N GLY A 277 21.39 -8.81 9.09
CA GLY A 277 22.43 -9.50 8.31
C GLY A 277 22.96 -8.73 7.10
N ASP A 278 22.46 -7.53 6.81
CA ASP A 278 22.93 -6.66 5.73
C ASP A 278 23.23 -5.25 6.26
N ALA A 279 24.47 -4.82 6.16
CA ALA A 279 24.90 -3.49 6.60
C ALA A 279 24.50 -2.36 5.63
N THR A 280 23.92 -2.69 4.49
CA THR A 280 23.49 -1.72 3.47
C THR A 280 22.31 -0.91 3.98
N VAL A 281 22.39 0.40 3.85
CA VAL A 281 21.27 1.31 4.17
C VAL A 281 20.39 1.47 2.94
N TYR A 282 19.18 0.96 3.02
CA TYR A 282 18.16 1.14 2.00
C TYR A 282 17.30 2.36 2.31
N GLN A 283 16.67 2.90 1.29
CA GLN A 283 15.76 4.03 1.43
C GLN A 283 14.38 3.65 0.93
N GLY A 284 13.37 4.06 1.67
CA GLY A 284 11.97 3.96 1.32
C GLY A 284 11.23 5.25 1.61
N ARG A 285 9.93 5.25 1.36
CA ARG A 285 9.05 6.39 1.62
C ARG A 285 7.76 5.91 2.26
N VAL A 286 7.32 6.61 3.30
CA VAL A 286 6.01 6.36 3.93
C VAL A 286 4.90 6.60 2.90
N VAL A 287 4.08 5.59 2.65
CA VAL A 287 2.97 5.65 1.69
C VAL A 287 1.61 5.57 2.36
N ARG A 288 1.53 4.92 3.51
CA ARG A 288 0.27 4.75 4.25
C ARG A 288 0.47 4.75 5.75
N LEU A 289 -0.54 5.25 6.44
CA LEU A 289 -0.69 5.19 7.88
C LEU A 289 -2.02 4.49 8.17
N SER A 290 -2.03 3.55 9.10
CA SER A 290 -3.27 2.95 9.56
C SER A 290 -4.18 4.03 10.16
N PRO A 291 -5.48 4.03 9.88
CA PRO A 291 -6.42 4.94 10.55
C PRO A 291 -6.72 4.51 12.00
N ILE A 292 -6.26 3.34 12.41
CA ILE A 292 -6.55 2.71 13.71
C ILE A 292 -5.24 2.44 14.43
N VAL A 293 -5.18 2.81 15.70
CA VAL A 293 -4.12 2.41 16.65
C VAL A 293 -4.47 1.02 17.19
N GLN A 294 -3.51 0.11 17.16
CA GLN A 294 -3.68 -1.23 17.74
C GLN A 294 -3.71 -1.13 19.27
N GLU A 295 -4.83 -1.50 19.87
CA GLU A 295 -5.06 -1.34 21.31
C GLU A 295 -4.13 -2.21 22.18
N GLN A 296 -3.77 -3.40 21.70
CA GLN A 296 -2.97 -4.37 22.44
C GLN A 296 -1.56 -3.87 22.77
N ASN A 297 -0.93 -3.15 21.85
CA ASN A 297 0.46 -2.69 21.95
C ASN A 297 0.60 -1.16 21.80
N ARG A 298 -0.49 -0.44 21.63
CA ARG A 298 -0.56 1.01 21.43
C ARG A 298 0.37 1.49 20.32
N THR A 299 0.35 0.81 19.18
CA THR A 299 1.13 1.17 18.00
C THR A 299 0.26 1.54 16.84
N LEU A 300 0.73 2.50 16.04
CA LEU A 300 0.18 2.84 14.73
C LEU A 300 0.99 2.09 13.66
N LEU A 301 0.30 1.35 12.80
CA LEU A 301 0.96 0.69 11.68
C LEU A 301 1.27 1.73 10.59
N VAL A 302 2.56 1.89 10.31
CA VAL A 302 3.09 2.72 9.22
C VAL A 302 3.58 1.80 8.12
N GLU A 303 3.14 2.02 6.88
CA GLU A 303 3.65 1.30 5.72
C GLU A 303 4.53 2.22 4.88
N ALA A 304 5.75 1.76 4.61
CA ALA A 304 6.67 2.43 3.70
C ALA A 304 6.94 1.55 2.47
N GLU A 305 7.00 2.18 1.31
CA GLU A 305 7.40 1.54 0.07
C GLU A 305 8.92 1.55 -0.05
N VAL A 306 9.50 0.38 -0.33
CA VAL A 306 10.94 0.18 -0.46
C VAL A 306 11.26 -0.36 -1.85
N PRO A 307 11.97 0.38 -2.69
CA PRO A 307 12.42 -0.09 -3.99
C PRO A 307 13.33 -1.32 -3.86
N ASN A 308 13.06 -2.34 -4.68
CA ASN A 308 13.85 -3.59 -4.69
C ASN A 308 14.04 -4.10 -6.13
N PRO A 309 14.64 -3.30 -7.05
CA PRO A 309 14.72 -3.65 -8.47
C PRO A 309 15.51 -4.93 -8.74
N ASN A 310 16.52 -5.20 -7.94
CA ASN A 310 17.38 -6.38 -8.09
C ASN A 310 16.84 -7.60 -7.32
N ALA A 311 15.72 -7.47 -6.60
CA ALA A 311 15.12 -8.50 -5.74
C ALA A 311 16.13 -9.09 -4.72
N VAL A 312 17.00 -8.25 -4.17
CA VAL A 312 17.95 -8.59 -3.10
C VAL A 312 17.22 -8.75 -1.78
N LEU A 313 16.34 -7.80 -1.48
CA LEU A 313 15.50 -7.85 -0.29
C LEU A 313 14.42 -8.91 -0.46
N LYS A 314 14.17 -9.66 0.61
CA LYS A 314 13.15 -10.73 0.61
C LYS A 314 11.97 -10.36 1.49
N PRO A 315 10.73 -10.61 1.06
CA PRO A 315 9.58 -10.54 1.95
C PRO A 315 9.78 -11.45 3.16
N GLY A 316 9.34 -11.01 4.32
CA GLY A 316 9.54 -11.70 5.60
C GLY A 316 10.80 -11.28 6.36
N ALA A 317 11.75 -10.59 5.74
CA ALA A 317 12.95 -10.12 6.43
C ALA A 317 12.63 -9.01 7.44
N PHE A 318 13.27 -9.07 8.62
CA PHE A 318 13.17 -8.02 9.63
C PHE A 318 14.09 -6.85 9.26
N ALA A 319 13.59 -5.66 9.52
CA ALA A 319 14.34 -4.44 9.27
C ALA A 319 14.17 -3.45 10.42
N ARG A 320 15.27 -2.81 10.79
CA ARG A 320 15.26 -1.62 11.63
C ARG A 320 15.16 -0.40 10.74
N ALA A 321 14.25 0.50 11.04
CA ALA A 321 13.99 1.65 10.22
C ALA A 321 13.92 2.94 11.04
N ASP A 322 14.47 4.01 10.46
CA ASP A 322 14.44 5.37 10.97
C ASP A 322 13.58 6.22 10.03
N ILE A 323 12.41 6.61 10.49
CA ILE A 323 11.51 7.53 9.78
C ILE A 323 11.99 8.95 10.05
N VAL A 324 12.35 9.70 9.03
CA VAL A 324 12.76 11.10 9.15
C VAL A 324 11.51 11.95 9.25
N THR A 325 11.20 12.43 10.48
CA THR A 325 10.04 13.31 10.69
C THR A 325 10.42 14.77 10.45
N ASP A 326 9.48 15.56 9.93
CA ASP A 326 9.66 16.99 9.77
C ASP A 326 9.78 17.65 11.14
N GLY A 327 10.92 18.23 11.41
CA GLY A 327 11.17 18.92 12.66
C GLY A 327 12.66 18.91 12.97
N SER A 328 13.43 19.65 12.16
CA SER A 328 14.77 20.05 12.62
C SER A 328 14.61 20.98 13.79
N GLN A 329 14.50 20.43 15.01
CA GLN A 329 14.62 21.27 16.19
C GLN A 329 16.08 21.70 16.33
N PRO A 330 16.31 22.99 16.60
CA PRO A 330 17.64 23.43 16.94
C PRO A 330 18.05 22.75 18.25
N ILE A 331 19.08 21.97 18.22
CA ILE A 331 19.66 21.33 19.40
C ILE A 331 21.08 21.79 19.60
N ILE A 332 21.47 21.94 20.87
CA ILE A 332 22.85 22.20 21.23
C ILE A 332 23.47 20.85 21.63
N ARG A 333 24.55 20.47 20.98
CA ARG A 333 25.35 19.30 21.38
C ARG A 333 26.65 19.72 22.02
N VAL A 334 26.95 19.08 23.14
CA VAL A 334 28.26 19.28 23.85
C VAL A 334 28.96 17.93 24.01
N PRO A 335 30.27 17.88 24.05
CA PRO A 335 31.01 16.66 24.37
C PRO A 335 30.57 16.10 25.74
N ALA A 336 30.41 14.77 25.83
CA ALA A 336 30.01 14.13 27.08
C ALA A 336 30.96 14.41 28.25
N ALA A 337 32.26 14.61 27.95
CA ALA A 337 33.31 14.96 28.91
C ALA A 337 33.09 16.34 29.57
N SER A 338 32.25 17.19 29.03
CA SER A 338 31.88 18.50 29.61
C SER A 338 30.82 18.42 30.70
N LEU A 339 30.12 17.29 30.78
CA LEU A 339 28.95 17.12 31.67
C LEU A 339 29.46 16.72 33.08
N VAL A 340 29.01 17.47 34.09
CA VAL A 340 29.22 17.13 35.50
C VAL A 340 27.93 16.64 36.08
N THR A 341 27.94 15.42 36.62
CA THR A 341 26.76 14.89 37.33
C THR A 341 27.08 14.79 38.81
N PHE A 342 26.29 15.50 39.63
CA PHE A 342 26.46 15.44 41.09
C PHE A 342 25.07 15.29 41.74
N ALA A 343 24.94 14.30 42.60
CA ALA A 343 23.71 13.98 43.28
C ALA A 343 22.48 13.89 42.35
N GLY A 344 22.66 13.33 41.16
CA GLY A 344 21.58 13.20 40.17
C GLY A 344 21.22 14.48 39.39
N VAL A 345 21.93 15.57 39.64
CA VAL A 345 21.78 16.84 38.93
C VAL A 345 22.87 16.99 37.88
N GLU A 346 22.48 17.19 36.62
CA GLU A 346 23.39 17.40 35.51
C GLU A 346 23.70 18.89 35.31
N LYS A 347 24.96 19.24 35.21
CA LYS A 347 25.44 20.63 35.15
C LYS A 347 26.56 20.75 34.12
N LEU A 348 26.72 21.95 33.57
CA LEU A 348 27.83 22.36 32.74
C LEU A 348 28.54 23.55 33.38
N LEU A 349 29.85 23.62 33.22
CA LEU A 349 30.63 24.80 33.56
C LEU A 349 30.80 25.66 32.31
N VAL A 350 30.26 26.87 32.35
CA VAL A 350 30.30 27.84 31.24
C VAL A 350 31.20 29.02 31.62
N VAL A 351 31.99 29.47 30.68
CA VAL A 351 32.82 30.68 30.88
C VAL A 351 32.03 31.92 30.49
N ARG A 352 31.72 32.75 31.47
CA ARG A 352 31.11 34.07 31.26
C ARG A 352 31.96 35.18 31.86
N GLN A 353 32.34 36.16 31.05
CA GLN A 353 33.19 37.30 31.48
C GLN A 353 34.50 36.86 32.18
N GLY A 354 35.16 35.77 31.68
CA GLY A 354 36.39 35.26 32.25
C GLY A 354 36.22 34.50 33.57
N LYS A 355 35.01 34.19 34.01
CA LYS A 355 34.72 33.44 35.24
C LYS A 355 33.90 32.21 34.95
N ILE A 356 34.09 31.14 35.72
CA ILE A 356 33.28 29.93 35.69
C ILE A 356 31.90 30.21 36.29
N VAL A 357 30.88 29.87 35.53
CA VAL A 357 29.48 29.86 35.96
C VAL A 357 28.95 28.43 35.83
N GLU A 358 28.39 27.91 36.90
CA GLU A 358 27.69 26.62 36.90
C GLU A 358 26.29 26.83 36.36
N VAL A 359 25.94 26.05 35.34
CA VAL A 359 24.62 26.07 34.69
C VAL A 359 23.98 24.69 34.79
N ARG A 360 22.84 24.61 35.43
CA ARG A 360 22.03 23.38 35.47
C ARG A 360 21.42 23.18 34.10
N VAL A 361 21.58 21.94 33.56
CA VAL A 361 21.09 21.60 32.24
C VAL A 361 20.16 20.39 32.30
N THR A 362 19.26 20.32 31.32
CA THR A 362 18.49 19.11 31.07
C THR A 362 19.05 18.46 29.80
N THR A 363 19.54 17.23 29.93
CA THR A 363 20.09 16.50 28.81
C THR A 363 19.03 15.72 28.06
N GLY A 364 19.24 15.49 26.76
CA GLY A 364 18.44 14.67 25.88
C GLY A 364 19.15 13.39 25.48
N ARG A 365 19.14 13.09 24.17
CA ARG A 365 19.80 11.89 23.62
C ARG A 365 21.31 11.99 23.75
N ARG A 366 21.92 10.84 24.11
CA ARG A 366 23.37 10.67 24.03
C ARG A 366 23.70 9.92 22.73
N ALA A 367 24.59 10.45 21.93
CA ALA A 367 25.04 9.84 20.69
C ALA A 367 26.55 9.89 20.61
N ASN A 368 27.17 8.74 20.56
CA ASN A 368 28.63 8.58 20.61
C ASN A 368 29.21 9.35 21.82
N ASP A 369 30.13 10.29 21.55
CA ASP A 369 30.84 11.08 22.56
C ASP A 369 30.18 12.46 22.84
N THR A 370 28.95 12.66 22.41
CA THR A 370 28.20 13.92 22.55
C THR A 370 26.87 13.74 23.25
N VAL A 371 26.42 14.76 23.98
CA VAL A 371 25.15 14.83 24.69
C VAL A 371 24.35 16.02 24.18
N GLU A 372 23.11 15.79 23.92
CA GLU A 372 22.13 16.82 23.54
C GLU A 372 21.69 17.60 24.78
N ILE A 373 21.70 18.93 24.70
CA ILE A 373 21.19 19.81 25.75
C ILE A 373 19.84 20.35 25.31
N VAL A 374 18.80 19.95 26.05
CA VAL A 374 17.41 20.34 25.79
C VAL A 374 17.08 21.69 26.41
N ALA A 375 17.65 21.98 27.58
CA ALA A 375 17.42 23.25 28.27
C ALA A 375 18.64 23.60 29.16
N GLY A 376 18.82 24.91 29.41
CA GLY A 376 19.83 25.43 30.32
C GLY A 376 21.05 26.06 29.66
N LEU A 377 21.33 25.80 28.37
CA LEU A 377 22.47 26.36 27.65
C LEU A 377 22.00 27.22 26.48
N LYS A 378 22.68 28.33 26.21
CA LYS A 378 22.38 29.22 25.09
C LYS A 378 23.38 28.97 23.94
N PRO A 379 22.96 29.14 22.69
CA PRO A 379 23.88 29.09 21.55
C PRO A 379 24.98 30.14 21.70
N GLY A 380 26.22 29.76 21.37
CA GLY A 380 27.41 30.62 21.46
C GLY A 380 28.10 30.63 22.81
N GLU A 381 27.54 30.01 23.85
CA GLU A 381 28.22 29.91 25.15
C GLU A 381 29.46 28.99 25.10
N SER A 382 30.50 29.37 25.81
CA SER A 382 31.76 28.58 25.91
C SER A 382 31.65 27.61 27.08
N VAL A 383 31.55 26.32 26.78
CA VAL A 383 31.44 25.22 27.75
C VAL A 383 32.85 24.63 28.00
N VAL A 384 33.21 24.40 29.25
CA VAL A 384 34.49 23.82 29.63
C VAL A 384 34.49 22.32 29.28
N LEU A 385 35.47 21.85 28.50
CA LEU A 385 35.57 20.47 28.03
C LEU A 385 35.86 19.43 29.12
N GLN A 386 36.72 19.80 30.07
CA GLN A 386 37.13 18.92 31.18
C GLN A 386 37.04 19.72 32.49
N PRO A 387 35.89 19.73 33.14
CA PRO A 387 35.62 20.59 34.31
C PRO A 387 36.56 20.32 35.51
N GLY A 388 37.02 19.08 35.70
CA GLY A 388 37.93 18.74 36.81
C GLY A 388 37.47 19.31 38.15
N ASN A 389 38.42 19.95 38.91
CA ASN A 389 38.17 20.56 40.22
C ASN A 389 37.94 22.09 40.13
N LEU A 390 37.36 22.57 39.02
CA LEU A 390 37.06 23.98 38.87
C LEU A 390 35.80 24.37 39.72
N ALA A 391 35.92 25.49 40.44
CA ALA A 391 34.84 25.98 41.28
C ALA A 391 34.10 27.18 40.62
N PRO A 392 32.80 27.33 40.86
CA PRO A 392 32.06 28.49 40.42
C PRO A 392 32.68 29.80 40.92
N GLY A 393 32.77 30.82 40.08
CA GLY A 393 33.40 32.12 40.38
C GLY A 393 34.92 32.18 40.12
N GLN A 394 35.61 31.06 39.85
CA GLN A 394 37.02 31.05 39.58
C GLN A 394 37.31 31.76 38.24
N ALA A 395 38.39 32.61 38.27
CA ALA A 395 38.87 33.30 37.09
C ALA A 395 39.60 32.30 36.14
N VAL A 396 39.21 32.28 34.86
CA VAL A 396 39.79 31.37 33.85
C VAL A 396 40.08 32.10 32.54
N SER A 397 41.08 31.62 31.84
CA SER A 397 41.39 32.02 30.46
C SER A 397 40.96 30.91 29.51
N ALA A 398 40.06 31.23 28.58
CA ALA A 398 39.58 30.29 27.60
C ALA A 398 40.61 30.05 26.50
N GLU A 399 41.08 28.82 26.39
CA GLU A 399 41.84 28.31 25.24
C GLU A 399 40.91 27.56 24.31
N ARG A 400 40.95 27.90 23.02
CA ARG A 400 40.13 27.24 21.98
C ARG A 400 40.78 25.96 21.49
#